data_3fb5209c9ae6f0feace420f96c99ebcf
#
_entry.id   3fb5209c9ae6f0feace420f96c99ebcf
#
_cell.length_a   1.000
_cell.length_b   1.000
_cell.length_c   1.000
_cell.angle_alpha   90.00
_cell.angle_beta   90.00
_cell.angle_gamma   90.00
#
_symmetry.space_group_name_H-M   'P 1'
#
loop_
_entity.id
_entity.type
_entity.pdbx_description
1 polymer ?
#
loop_
_entity_poly.entity_id
_entity_poly.type
_entity_poly.pdbx_seq_one_letter_code
_entity_poly.pdbx_strand_id
1 'polypeptide(L)'
;IFNPSASNEITTKSDYRRSLVSLQSAKLVCGYVYCNAGDGESTTDVVFSGHHIIAENGTIINESQGFTSEMIYGDLDLKKLSSERRKMTTFKSLHDYDVIYFDSTDVDLDTNYYYDPHPFVPSDSNLRAKRCKEVFDIQTRALMQRLKATGIKKVVIGISGGLDSTLALLVCTMAFKQLNYDSKDIIAITMPCFGTTSRTKNNALGLMEELNVTSLEIDIADSVRVQFRDIEQDENVHDVTYENVQARTRTEILMNKANQVGGLVIGTGDLSEVALGWSTYNGDHMSMYAVNVSVPKTLVRYLVDYVASLYHGQKIETILKDVLRSEE
;
A
#
# COMPACT_ATOMS: atom_id res chain seq x y z
N ILE A 1 -24.58 15.96 -3.10
CA ILE A 1 -25.77 16.13 -2.24
C ILE A 1 -25.72 17.50 -1.60
N PHE A 2 -26.81 18.24 -1.67
CA PHE A 2 -26.97 19.51 -0.95
C PHE A 2 -27.98 19.27 0.18
N ASN A 3 -27.61 19.63 1.40
CA ASN A 3 -28.42 19.45 2.60
C ASN A 3 -28.58 20.78 3.35
N PRO A 4 -29.56 21.62 2.97
CA PRO A 4 -29.96 22.74 3.80
C PRO A 4 -30.64 22.23 5.08
N SER A 5 -30.21 22.71 6.23
CA SER A 5 -30.62 22.20 7.53
C SER A 5 -30.80 23.33 8.54
N ALA A 6 -31.69 23.12 9.49
CA ALA A 6 -31.87 23.96 10.66
C ALA A 6 -31.57 23.13 11.94
N SER A 7 -30.32 22.74 12.07
CA SER A 7 -29.84 21.98 13.24
C SER A 7 -29.40 22.97 14.32
N ASN A 8 -30.19 23.06 15.40
CA ASN A 8 -29.86 23.90 16.55
C ASN A 8 -28.56 23.47 17.22
N GLU A 9 -27.87 24.38 17.87
CA GLU A 9 -26.59 24.12 18.54
C GLU A 9 -26.81 23.68 20.00
N ILE A 10 -26.13 22.61 20.38
CA ILE A 10 -25.97 22.15 21.76
C ILE A 10 -24.52 21.64 21.92
N THR A 11 -24.06 21.56 23.15
CA THR A 11 -22.71 21.06 23.44
C THR A 11 -22.41 19.73 22.72
N THR A 12 -21.26 19.60 22.08
CA THR A 12 -20.76 18.43 21.29
C THR A 12 -21.49 18.15 19.98
N LYS A 13 -22.54 18.89 19.63
CA LYS A 13 -23.32 18.62 18.40
C LYS A 13 -22.54 18.97 17.12
N SER A 14 -21.61 19.90 17.19
CA SER A 14 -20.70 20.20 16.08
C SER A 14 -19.85 18.99 15.67
N ASP A 15 -19.28 18.27 16.64
CA ASP A 15 -18.51 17.03 16.39
C ASP A 15 -19.38 15.93 15.80
N TYR A 16 -20.58 15.77 16.33
CA TYR A 16 -21.56 14.82 15.80
C TYR A 16 -21.93 15.15 14.35
N ARG A 17 -22.23 16.43 14.05
CA ARG A 17 -22.58 16.92 12.71
C ARG A 17 -21.43 16.68 11.73
N ARG A 18 -20.21 17.00 12.13
CA ARG A 18 -18.99 16.78 11.35
C ARG A 18 -18.82 15.29 11.02
N SER A 19 -18.97 14.42 12.01
CA SER A 19 -18.88 12.97 11.82
C SER A 19 -20.00 12.46 10.90
N LEU A 20 -21.22 12.94 11.07
CA LEU A 20 -22.37 12.54 10.26
C LEU A 20 -22.18 12.90 8.78
N VAL A 21 -21.78 14.13 8.48
CA VAL A 21 -21.56 14.61 7.11
C VAL A 21 -20.41 13.83 6.44
N SER A 22 -19.29 13.65 7.15
CA SER A 22 -18.16 12.87 6.66
C SER A 22 -18.59 11.43 6.35
N LEU A 23 -19.25 10.75 7.27
CA LEU A 23 -19.67 9.36 7.08
C LEU A 23 -20.71 9.20 5.98
N GLN A 24 -21.67 10.12 5.84
CA GLN A 24 -22.64 10.07 4.75
C GLN A 24 -21.97 10.30 3.39
N SER A 25 -21.04 11.25 3.30
CA SER A 25 -20.25 11.47 2.11
C SER A 25 -19.47 10.21 1.69
N ALA A 26 -18.82 9.52 2.64
CA ALA A 26 -18.11 8.27 2.41
C ALA A 26 -19.06 7.13 1.99
N LYS A 27 -20.15 6.93 2.72
CA LYS A 27 -21.13 5.86 2.47
C LYS A 27 -21.74 5.95 1.09
N LEU A 28 -22.02 7.18 0.63
CA LEU A 28 -22.68 7.46 -0.65
C LEU A 28 -21.66 7.71 -1.78
N VAL A 29 -20.37 7.76 -1.47
CA VAL A 29 -19.29 8.11 -2.41
C VAL A 29 -19.67 9.37 -3.19
N CYS A 30 -19.86 10.47 -2.50
CA CYS A 30 -20.35 11.72 -3.11
C CYS A 30 -19.71 12.96 -2.48
N GLY A 31 -19.85 14.09 -3.20
CA GLY A 31 -19.74 15.41 -2.63
C GLY A 31 -20.97 15.69 -1.76
N TYR A 32 -20.76 16.15 -0.54
CA TYR A 32 -21.83 16.46 0.41
C TYR A 32 -21.65 17.88 0.94
N VAL A 33 -22.58 18.76 0.61
CA VAL A 33 -22.60 20.16 1.03
C VAL A 33 -23.68 20.34 2.07
N TYR A 34 -23.28 20.56 3.31
CA TYR A 34 -24.17 20.81 4.44
C TYR A 34 -24.19 22.29 4.77
N CYS A 35 -25.36 22.91 4.68
CA CYS A 35 -25.59 24.30 5.04
C CYS A 35 -26.53 24.36 6.24
N ASN A 36 -26.06 24.90 7.35
CA ASN A 36 -26.90 25.07 8.56
C ASN A 36 -27.51 26.46 8.64
N ALA A 37 -28.63 26.57 9.35
CA ALA A 37 -29.19 27.86 9.77
C ALA A 37 -28.16 28.66 10.59
N GLY A 38 -28.13 29.95 10.39
CA GLY A 38 -27.16 30.87 11.01
C GLY A 38 -27.69 31.63 12.20
N ASP A 39 -26.89 32.56 12.66
CA ASP A 39 -27.24 33.46 13.72
C ASP A 39 -28.46 34.31 13.32
N GLY A 40 -29.39 34.48 14.23
CA GLY A 40 -30.63 35.22 14.00
C GLY A 40 -31.82 34.43 13.43
N GLU A 41 -31.64 33.14 13.06
CA GLU A 41 -32.71 32.29 12.56
C GLU A 41 -33.76 31.93 13.66
N SER A 42 -33.40 32.09 14.92
CA SER A 42 -34.34 31.95 16.05
C SER A 42 -34.11 33.04 17.06
N THR A 43 -35.21 33.53 17.63
CA THR A 43 -35.24 34.56 18.69
C THR A 43 -35.78 34.03 20.01
N THR A 44 -36.01 32.69 20.13
CA THR A 44 -36.62 32.08 21.32
C THR A 44 -35.68 31.11 22.00
N ASP A 45 -35.99 29.79 21.90
CA ASP A 45 -35.38 28.77 22.79
C ASP A 45 -34.15 28.07 22.22
N VAL A 46 -33.85 28.30 20.96
CA VAL A 46 -32.77 27.59 20.26
C VAL A 46 -31.78 28.58 19.62
N VAL A 47 -30.53 28.11 19.48
CA VAL A 47 -29.45 28.85 18.86
C VAL A 47 -28.95 28.06 17.64
N PHE A 48 -28.65 28.75 16.56
CA PHE A 48 -28.06 28.18 15.37
C PHE A 48 -26.66 28.77 15.17
N SER A 49 -25.72 27.92 14.78
CA SER A 49 -24.31 28.31 14.69
C SER A 49 -23.85 28.68 13.29
N GLY A 50 -24.63 28.42 12.25
CA GLY A 50 -24.15 28.60 10.88
C GLY A 50 -23.00 27.66 10.50
N HIS A 51 -22.90 26.51 11.17
CA HIS A 51 -21.83 25.55 10.93
C HIS A 51 -22.05 24.84 9.58
N HIS A 52 -21.31 25.28 8.56
CA HIS A 52 -21.33 24.74 7.20
C HIS A 52 -20.22 23.74 7.00
N ILE A 53 -20.44 22.68 6.21
CA ILE A 53 -19.44 21.64 5.95
C ILE A 53 -19.52 21.22 4.49
N ILE A 54 -18.37 21.15 3.82
CA ILE A 54 -18.21 20.54 2.50
C ILE A 54 -17.36 19.28 2.66
N ALA A 55 -17.87 18.14 2.23
CA ALA A 55 -17.16 16.86 2.31
C ALA A 55 -17.17 16.14 0.98
N GLU A 56 -16.12 15.39 0.69
CA GLU A 56 -15.97 14.53 -0.48
C GLU A 56 -15.48 13.14 -0.05
N ASN A 57 -16.29 12.11 -0.32
CA ASN A 57 -15.94 10.71 -0.05
C ASN A 57 -15.33 10.49 1.35
N GLY A 58 -15.91 11.11 2.36
CA GLY A 58 -15.48 11.00 3.76
C GLY A 58 -14.45 12.03 4.22
N THR A 59 -13.84 12.76 3.31
CA THR A 59 -12.86 13.81 3.64
C THR A 59 -13.59 15.15 3.77
N ILE A 60 -13.36 15.88 4.85
CA ILE A 60 -13.81 17.27 4.98
C ILE A 60 -12.91 18.14 4.10
N ILE A 61 -13.51 18.81 3.12
CA ILE A 61 -12.82 19.74 2.21
C ILE A 61 -12.71 21.12 2.83
N ASN A 62 -13.83 21.60 3.39
CA ASN A 62 -13.87 22.87 4.11
C ASN A 62 -14.97 22.86 5.17
N GLU A 63 -14.80 23.67 6.20
CA GLU A 63 -15.70 23.74 7.36
C GLU A 63 -15.69 25.16 7.92
N SER A 64 -16.85 25.76 8.16
CA SER A 64 -16.94 27.06 8.80
C SER A 64 -16.75 26.97 10.31
N GLN A 65 -16.30 28.04 10.92
CA GLN A 65 -16.39 28.17 12.37
C GLN A 65 -17.84 28.41 12.79
N GLY A 66 -18.25 27.83 13.90
CA GLY A 66 -19.56 28.11 14.45
C GLY A 66 -19.69 29.58 14.88
N PHE A 67 -20.91 30.12 14.76
CA PHE A 67 -21.26 31.51 15.11
C PHE A 67 -20.56 32.56 14.25
N THR A 68 -20.26 32.21 13.02
CA THR A 68 -19.78 33.15 11.99
C THR A 68 -20.77 33.20 10.83
N SER A 69 -20.81 34.30 10.11
CA SER A 69 -21.63 34.48 8.89
C SER A 69 -20.75 34.38 7.65
N GLU A 70 -19.77 33.47 7.67
CA GLU A 70 -18.83 33.30 6.56
C GLU A 70 -19.41 32.35 5.50
N MET A 71 -19.06 32.63 4.24
CA MET A 71 -19.31 31.74 3.12
C MET A 71 -18.07 30.84 2.94
N ILE A 72 -18.26 29.55 2.87
CA ILE A 72 -17.18 28.60 2.59
C ILE A 72 -17.24 28.11 1.15
N TYR A 73 -16.08 27.82 0.58
CA TYR A 73 -15.91 27.31 -0.77
C TYR A 73 -15.12 26.02 -0.74
N GLY A 74 -15.35 25.16 -1.72
CA GLY A 74 -14.56 23.94 -1.86
C GLY A 74 -14.75 23.33 -3.24
N ASP A 75 -13.68 22.83 -3.80
CA ASP A 75 -13.67 22.13 -5.07
C ASP A 75 -13.94 20.63 -4.83
N LEU A 76 -14.75 20.02 -5.67
CA LEU A 76 -15.09 18.60 -5.63
C LEU A 76 -14.64 17.93 -6.93
N ASP A 77 -13.88 16.83 -6.82
CA ASP A 77 -13.46 16.03 -7.98
C ASP A 77 -14.54 15.01 -8.39
N LEU A 78 -15.47 15.43 -9.25
CA LEU A 78 -16.55 14.59 -9.74
C LEU A 78 -16.06 13.38 -10.53
N LYS A 79 -14.91 13.49 -11.22
CA LYS A 79 -14.32 12.37 -11.98
C LYS A 79 -13.78 11.30 -11.04
N LYS A 80 -13.11 11.71 -9.96
CA LYS A 80 -12.64 10.81 -8.89
C LYS A 80 -13.83 10.09 -8.23
N LEU A 81 -14.87 10.83 -7.84
CA LEU A 81 -16.09 10.24 -7.27
C LEU A 81 -16.74 9.23 -8.22
N SER A 82 -16.87 9.56 -9.49
CA SER A 82 -17.40 8.65 -10.50
C SER A 82 -16.54 7.38 -10.65
N SER A 83 -15.20 7.52 -10.59
CA SER A 83 -14.29 6.39 -10.64
C SER A 83 -14.44 5.48 -9.42
N GLU A 84 -14.52 6.04 -8.21
CA GLU A 84 -14.72 5.27 -6.98
C GLU A 84 -16.07 4.55 -6.97
N ARG A 85 -17.14 5.21 -7.42
CA ARG A 85 -18.46 4.58 -7.54
C ARG A 85 -18.48 3.39 -8.51
N ARG A 86 -17.73 3.45 -9.61
CA ARG A 86 -17.63 2.32 -10.55
C ARG A 86 -16.98 1.08 -9.97
N LYS A 87 -16.12 1.22 -8.96
CA LYS A 87 -15.51 0.11 -8.24
C LYS A 87 -16.49 -0.58 -7.29
N MET A 88 -17.57 0.09 -6.91
CA MET A 88 -18.56 -0.43 -5.96
C MET A 88 -19.71 -1.12 -6.69
N THR A 89 -19.71 -2.44 -6.71
CA THR A 89 -20.74 -3.27 -7.38
C THR A 89 -22.06 -3.38 -6.61
N THR A 90 -22.11 -2.83 -5.39
CA THR A 90 -23.31 -2.88 -4.53
C THR A 90 -24.32 -1.78 -4.80
N PHE A 91 -23.95 -0.73 -5.54
CA PHE A 91 -24.89 0.30 -5.96
C PHE A 91 -25.73 -0.20 -7.14
N LYS A 92 -27.04 -0.06 -7.00
CA LYS A 92 -27.98 -0.30 -8.11
C LYS A 92 -28.26 1.03 -8.82
N SER A 93 -28.33 0.98 -10.15
CA SER A 93 -28.87 2.10 -10.92
C SER A 93 -30.37 2.22 -10.62
N LEU A 94 -30.77 3.35 -10.06
CA LEU A 94 -32.19 3.72 -9.91
C LEU A 94 -32.53 4.69 -11.03
N HIS A 95 -33.70 4.52 -11.66
CA HIS A 95 -34.18 5.37 -12.75
C HIS A 95 -35.46 6.15 -12.39
N ASP A 96 -35.90 6.04 -11.14
CA ASP A 96 -37.13 6.68 -10.64
C ASP A 96 -36.83 8.04 -10.02
N TYR A 97 -36.24 8.95 -10.82
CA TYR A 97 -36.00 10.34 -10.41
C TYR A 97 -36.19 11.29 -11.58
N ASP A 98 -36.63 12.50 -11.29
CA ASP A 98 -36.75 13.56 -12.25
C ASP A 98 -35.35 14.12 -12.59
N VAL A 99 -35.06 14.23 -13.89
CA VAL A 99 -33.81 14.78 -14.38
C VAL A 99 -34.03 16.22 -14.84
N ILE A 100 -33.36 17.15 -14.22
CA ILE A 100 -33.35 18.56 -14.61
C ILE A 100 -32.04 18.82 -15.38
N TYR A 101 -32.14 19.15 -16.64
CA TYR A 101 -31.01 19.53 -17.48
C TYR A 101 -30.76 21.03 -17.35
N PHE A 102 -29.49 21.40 -17.29
CA PHE A 102 -29.07 22.81 -17.36
C PHE A 102 -27.78 22.89 -18.18
N ASP A 103 -27.60 24.02 -18.84
CA ASP A 103 -26.38 24.31 -19.58
C ASP A 103 -25.29 24.79 -18.61
N SER A 104 -24.12 24.16 -18.65
CA SER A 104 -22.93 24.68 -17.99
C SER A 104 -21.86 25.00 -19.03
N THR A 105 -21.23 26.13 -18.90
CA THR A 105 -20.02 26.44 -19.67
C THR A 105 -18.83 25.73 -19.03
N ASP A 106 -18.12 24.92 -19.83
CA ASP A 106 -16.81 24.42 -19.43
C ASP A 106 -15.86 25.64 -19.33
N VAL A 107 -15.52 26.01 -18.11
CA VAL A 107 -14.54 27.04 -17.84
C VAL A 107 -13.30 26.35 -17.29
N ASP A 108 -12.14 26.65 -17.90
CA ASP A 108 -10.86 26.30 -17.27
C ASP A 108 -10.74 27.11 -15.97
N LEU A 109 -10.98 26.44 -14.85
CA LEU A 109 -10.84 27.01 -13.53
C LEU A 109 -9.49 26.61 -12.94
N ASP A 110 -8.75 27.57 -12.43
CA ASP A 110 -7.68 27.27 -11.49
C ASP A 110 -8.29 26.60 -10.26
N THR A 111 -8.05 25.32 -10.09
CA THR A 111 -8.58 24.57 -8.96
C THR A 111 -7.72 24.75 -7.72
N ASN A 112 -8.36 24.93 -6.57
CA ASN A 112 -7.72 24.88 -5.25
C ASN A 112 -7.79 23.46 -4.64
N TYR A 113 -8.13 22.44 -5.43
CA TYR A 113 -8.21 21.07 -4.97
C TYR A 113 -6.83 20.57 -4.54
N TYR A 114 -6.72 20.12 -3.30
CA TYR A 114 -5.49 19.56 -2.77
C TYR A 114 -5.36 18.07 -3.11
N TYR A 115 -4.32 17.74 -3.84
CA TYR A 115 -3.91 16.36 -4.07
C TYR A 115 -2.75 16.02 -3.13
N ASP A 116 -2.98 15.07 -2.22
CA ASP A 116 -1.93 14.59 -1.32
C ASP A 116 -0.83 13.89 -2.15
N PRO A 117 0.42 14.38 -2.13
CA PRO A 117 1.53 13.73 -2.82
C PRO A 117 1.90 12.38 -2.22
N HIS A 118 1.46 12.10 -0.99
CA HIS A 118 1.73 10.85 -0.28
C HIS A 118 0.44 10.16 0.23
N PRO A 119 -0.53 9.84 -0.65
CA PRO A 119 -1.88 9.42 -0.24
C PRO A 119 -1.91 8.12 0.55
N PHE A 120 -0.84 7.31 0.48
CA PHE A 120 -0.73 6.02 1.18
C PHE A 120 -0.05 6.12 2.54
N VAL A 121 0.62 7.23 2.83
CA VAL A 121 1.43 7.42 4.05
C VAL A 121 0.86 8.57 4.88
N PRO A 122 0.17 8.30 6.00
CA PRO A 122 -0.32 9.36 6.87
C PRO A 122 0.81 10.24 7.40
N SER A 123 0.61 11.54 7.39
CA SER A 123 1.54 12.52 7.96
C SER A 123 1.63 12.39 9.50
N ASP A 124 0.50 12.11 10.16
CA ASP A 124 0.48 11.85 11.61
C ASP A 124 1.19 10.53 11.97
N SER A 125 2.14 10.60 12.88
CA SER A 125 2.99 9.46 13.27
C SER A 125 2.21 8.32 13.95
N ASN A 126 1.21 8.63 14.79
CA ASN A 126 0.41 7.62 15.48
C ASN A 126 -0.52 6.91 14.50
N LEU A 127 -1.16 7.67 13.62
CA LEU A 127 -2.00 7.11 12.57
C LEU A 127 -1.17 6.26 11.60
N ARG A 128 0.04 6.69 11.25
CA ARG A 128 0.98 5.94 10.42
C ARG A 128 1.39 4.62 11.06
N ALA A 129 1.77 4.64 12.35
CA ALA A 129 2.12 3.42 13.08
C ALA A 129 0.94 2.43 13.14
N LYS A 130 -0.28 2.93 13.42
CA LYS A 130 -1.50 2.12 13.39
C LYS A 130 -1.72 1.50 12.01
N ARG A 131 -1.59 2.28 10.93
CA ARG A 131 -1.78 1.80 9.55
C ARG A 131 -0.71 0.78 9.15
N CYS A 132 0.56 1.01 9.51
CA CYS A 132 1.62 0.04 9.26
C CYS A 132 1.33 -1.29 9.95
N LYS A 133 0.89 -1.26 11.21
CA LYS A 133 0.45 -2.46 11.91
C LYS A 133 -0.67 -3.19 11.20
N GLU A 134 -1.72 -2.48 10.79
CA GLU A 134 -2.88 -3.06 10.07
C GLU A 134 -2.45 -3.71 8.75
N VAL A 135 -1.63 -3.04 7.95
CA VAL A 135 -1.13 -3.57 6.67
C VAL A 135 -0.27 -4.81 6.89
N PHE A 136 0.68 -4.77 7.83
CA PHE A 136 1.54 -5.90 8.13
C PHE A 136 0.75 -7.11 8.67
N ASP A 137 -0.27 -6.87 9.50
CA ASP A 137 -1.18 -7.91 9.97
C ASP A 137 -1.99 -8.52 8.82
N ILE A 138 -2.48 -7.71 7.88
CA ILE A 138 -3.20 -8.20 6.69
C ILE A 138 -2.29 -9.08 5.83
N GLN A 139 -1.07 -8.63 5.49
CA GLN A 139 -0.10 -9.41 4.72
C GLN A 139 0.20 -10.75 5.40
N THR A 140 0.50 -10.71 6.69
CA THR A 140 0.82 -11.91 7.49
C THR A 140 -0.34 -12.91 7.50
N ARG A 141 -1.56 -12.44 7.80
CA ARG A 141 -2.73 -13.32 7.88
C ARG A 141 -3.16 -13.85 6.53
N ALA A 142 -3.01 -13.08 5.46
CA ALA A 142 -3.29 -13.54 4.10
C ALA A 142 -2.35 -14.70 3.71
N LEU A 143 -1.04 -14.58 3.99
CA LEU A 143 -0.10 -15.67 3.79
C LEU A 143 -0.43 -16.89 4.66
N MET A 144 -0.74 -16.68 5.96
CA MET A 144 -1.15 -17.77 6.84
C MET A 144 -2.35 -18.53 6.28
N GLN A 145 -3.35 -17.83 5.77
CA GLN A 145 -4.54 -18.44 5.19
C GLN A 145 -4.21 -19.24 3.93
N ARG A 146 -3.32 -18.73 3.08
CA ARG A 146 -2.84 -19.44 1.89
C ARG A 146 -2.13 -20.74 2.27
N LEU A 147 -1.21 -20.69 3.22
CA LEU A 147 -0.46 -21.87 3.69
C LEU A 147 -1.40 -22.93 4.29
N LYS A 148 -2.38 -22.51 5.12
CA LYS A 148 -3.39 -23.42 5.68
C LYS A 148 -4.26 -24.05 4.60
N ALA A 149 -4.74 -23.27 3.64
CA ALA A 149 -5.65 -23.75 2.59
C ALA A 149 -4.98 -24.72 1.64
N THR A 150 -3.69 -24.55 1.36
CA THR A 150 -2.91 -25.45 0.47
C THR A 150 -2.31 -26.63 1.21
N GLY A 151 -2.20 -26.57 2.54
CA GLY A 151 -1.46 -27.56 3.34
C GLY A 151 0.07 -27.47 3.19
N ILE A 152 0.58 -26.49 2.43
CA ILE A 152 2.01 -26.26 2.22
C ILE A 152 2.63 -25.66 3.49
N LYS A 153 3.76 -26.23 3.91
CA LYS A 153 4.48 -25.80 5.12
C LYS A 153 5.85 -25.20 4.84
N LYS A 154 6.25 -25.13 3.58
CA LYS A 154 7.54 -24.56 3.17
C LYS A 154 7.34 -23.41 2.20
N VAL A 155 8.19 -22.39 2.30
CA VAL A 155 8.23 -21.29 1.35
C VAL A 155 9.64 -21.08 0.83
N VAL A 156 9.73 -20.63 -0.43
CA VAL A 156 10.99 -20.25 -1.07
C VAL A 156 10.89 -18.79 -1.45
N ILE A 157 11.90 -18.01 -1.11
CA ILE A 157 11.91 -16.56 -1.33
C ILE A 157 13.30 -16.09 -1.78
N GLY A 158 13.33 -15.25 -2.80
CA GLY A 158 14.57 -14.58 -3.24
C GLY A 158 14.85 -13.34 -2.40
N ILE A 159 16.07 -13.21 -1.89
CA ILE A 159 16.49 -12.07 -1.05
C ILE A 159 17.59 -11.31 -1.76
N SER A 160 17.27 -10.12 -2.25
CA SER A 160 18.21 -9.20 -2.87
C SER A 160 18.98 -8.35 -1.84
N GLY A 161 18.41 -8.17 -0.65
CA GLY A 161 18.88 -7.23 0.36
C GLY A 161 18.25 -5.84 0.26
N GLY A 162 17.34 -5.62 -0.70
CA GLY A 162 16.52 -4.41 -0.81
C GLY A 162 15.25 -4.47 0.05
N LEU A 163 14.52 -3.35 0.11
CA LEU A 163 13.33 -3.17 0.98
C LEU A 163 12.22 -4.20 0.73
N ASP A 164 11.91 -4.49 -0.54
CA ASP A 164 10.77 -5.35 -0.88
C ASP A 164 11.00 -6.80 -0.47
N SER A 165 12.17 -7.34 -0.78
CA SER A 165 12.55 -8.70 -0.35
C SER A 165 12.67 -8.81 1.17
N THR A 166 13.15 -7.74 1.82
CA THR A 166 13.22 -7.64 3.27
C THR A 166 11.82 -7.69 3.89
N LEU A 167 10.88 -6.84 3.43
CA LEU A 167 9.51 -6.85 3.92
C LEU A 167 8.84 -8.21 3.72
N ALA A 168 9.01 -8.81 2.54
CA ALA A 168 8.42 -10.11 2.24
C ALA A 168 8.97 -11.22 3.17
N LEU A 169 10.27 -11.22 3.48
CA LEU A 169 10.86 -12.15 4.44
C LEU A 169 10.31 -11.94 5.87
N LEU A 170 10.15 -10.68 6.30
CA LEU A 170 9.56 -10.35 7.61
C LEU A 170 8.11 -10.83 7.71
N VAL A 171 7.32 -10.69 6.64
CA VAL A 171 5.95 -11.25 6.57
C VAL A 171 5.96 -12.76 6.68
N CYS A 172 6.87 -13.45 5.96
CA CYS A 172 7.02 -14.91 6.04
C CYS A 172 7.35 -15.36 7.46
N THR A 173 8.34 -14.75 8.10
CA THR A 173 8.76 -15.12 9.46
C THR A 173 7.67 -14.89 10.49
N MET A 174 6.91 -13.79 10.36
CA MET A 174 5.77 -13.54 11.25
C MET A 174 4.64 -14.55 11.02
N ALA A 175 4.34 -14.90 9.78
CA ALA A 175 3.33 -15.90 9.45
C ALA A 175 3.70 -17.29 10.02
N PHE A 176 4.96 -17.71 9.87
CA PHE A 176 5.45 -18.98 10.39
C PHE A 176 5.43 -19.01 11.91
N LYS A 177 5.86 -17.92 12.57
CA LYS A 177 5.77 -17.77 14.02
C LYS A 177 4.34 -17.92 14.53
N GLN A 178 3.37 -17.27 13.90
CA GLN A 178 1.96 -17.35 14.31
C GLN A 178 1.31 -18.70 13.99
N LEU A 179 1.81 -19.42 12.99
CA LEU A 179 1.37 -20.80 12.66
C LEU A 179 2.06 -21.88 13.51
N ASN A 180 3.05 -21.52 14.30
CA ASN A 180 3.97 -22.45 14.99
C ASN A 180 4.65 -23.40 13.99
N TYR A 181 5.02 -22.89 12.81
CA TYR A 181 5.85 -23.60 11.82
C TYR A 181 7.32 -23.35 12.11
N ASP A 182 8.20 -24.26 11.70
CA ASP A 182 9.63 -24.09 11.84
C ASP A 182 10.15 -22.98 10.91
N SER A 183 10.89 -22.01 11.45
CA SER A 183 11.52 -20.96 10.64
C SER A 183 12.50 -21.54 9.60
N LYS A 184 13.06 -22.74 9.83
CA LYS A 184 13.90 -23.45 8.87
C LYS A 184 13.18 -23.93 7.62
N ASP A 185 11.87 -23.98 7.64
CA ASP A 185 11.03 -24.24 6.46
C ASP A 185 10.83 -22.99 5.56
N ILE A 186 11.38 -21.82 5.96
CA ILE A 186 11.55 -20.65 5.09
C ILE A 186 12.92 -20.76 4.43
N ILE A 187 12.93 -21.10 3.13
CA ILE A 187 14.15 -21.22 2.33
C ILE A 187 14.39 -19.87 1.63
N ALA A 188 15.27 -19.06 2.21
CA ALA A 188 15.66 -17.75 1.72
C ALA A 188 16.93 -17.87 0.87
N ILE A 189 16.88 -17.40 -0.37
CA ILE A 189 17.96 -17.60 -1.35
C ILE A 189 18.46 -16.23 -1.82
N THR A 190 19.73 -15.95 -1.59
CA THR A 190 20.41 -14.84 -2.27
C THR A 190 21.14 -15.35 -3.51
N MET A 191 20.97 -14.64 -4.62
CA MET A 191 21.51 -15.04 -5.93
C MET A 191 22.34 -13.92 -6.53
N PRO A 192 23.62 -13.78 -6.06
CA PRO A 192 24.51 -12.78 -6.60
C PRO A 192 24.77 -13.02 -8.09
N CYS A 193 24.95 -11.93 -8.82
CA CYS A 193 25.39 -11.87 -10.21
C CYS A 193 26.23 -10.61 -10.42
N PHE A 194 26.50 -10.21 -11.64
CA PHE A 194 27.46 -9.17 -12.02
C PHE A 194 27.33 -7.80 -11.32
N GLY A 195 26.10 -7.40 -10.90
CA GLY A 195 25.84 -6.09 -10.29
C GLY A 195 25.62 -6.10 -8.77
N THR A 196 25.79 -7.23 -8.08
CA THR A 196 25.48 -7.35 -6.66
C THR A 196 26.53 -6.68 -5.79
N THR A 197 26.14 -5.70 -4.95
CA THR A 197 27.06 -5.03 -4.03
C THR A 197 27.31 -5.87 -2.77
N SER A 198 28.50 -5.73 -2.16
CA SER A 198 28.82 -6.42 -0.91
C SER A 198 27.91 -6.01 0.26
N ARG A 199 27.45 -4.76 0.29
CA ARG A 199 26.55 -4.25 1.34
C ARG A 199 25.19 -4.93 1.32
N THR A 200 24.53 -4.95 0.17
CA THR A 200 23.20 -5.59 0.01
C THR A 200 23.28 -7.08 0.28
N LYS A 201 24.33 -7.76 -0.18
CA LYS A 201 24.58 -9.17 0.11
C LYS A 201 24.73 -9.42 1.61
N ASN A 202 25.55 -8.62 2.32
CA ASN A 202 25.76 -8.78 3.75
C ASN A 202 24.49 -8.52 4.57
N ASN A 203 23.67 -7.54 4.18
CA ASN A 203 22.37 -7.29 4.79
C ASN A 203 21.43 -8.48 4.61
N ALA A 204 21.38 -9.05 3.40
CA ALA A 204 20.56 -10.24 3.12
C ALA A 204 20.99 -11.42 4.01
N LEU A 205 22.27 -11.76 4.02
CA LEU A 205 22.81 -12.87 4.81
C LEU A 205 22.62 -12.67 6.33
N GLY A 206 22.93 -11.48 6.82
CA GLY A 206 22.77 -11.14 8.23
C GLY A 206 21.30 -11.20 8.68
N LEU A 207 20.36 -10.72 7.85
CA LEU A 207 18.93 -10.80 8.15
C LEU A 207 18.44 -12.26 8.17
N MET A 208 18.84 -13.07 7.20
CA MET A 208 18.47 -14.49 7.16
C MET A 208 18.99 -15.26 8.37
N GLU A 209 20.22 -14.97 8.81
CA GLU A 209 20.83 -15.56 10.02
C GLU A 209 20.05 -15.18 11.28
N GLU A 210 19.79 -13.88 11.50
CA GLU A 210 19.08 -13.39 12.69
C GLU A 210 17.62 -13.87 12.75
N LEU A 211 16.97 -14.06 11.63
CA LEU A 211 15.62 -14.62 11.55
C LEU A 211 15.61 -16.15 11.64
N ASN A 212 16.78 -16.79 11.76
CA ASN A 212 16.96 -18.23 11.87
C ASN A 212 16.28 -19.03 10.74
N VAL A 213 16.24 -18.50 9.53
CA VAL A 213 15.70 -19.18 8.35
C VAL A 213 16.76 -20.09 7.68
N THR A 214 16.36 -20.94 6.75
CA THR A 214 17.31 -21.67 5.90
C THR A 214 17.87 -20.70 4.87
N SER A 215 19.16 -20.36 5.00
CA SER A 215 19.86 -19.44 4.12
C SER A 215 20.65 -20.20 3.06
N LEU A 216 20.44 -19.84 1.79
CA LEU A 216 21.20 -20.36 0.66
C LEU A 216 21.80 -19.20 -0.14
N GLU A 217 23.04 -19.38 -0.56
CA GLU A 217 23.68 -18.51 -1.54
C GLU A 217 23.93 -19.31 -2.82
N ILE A 218 23.41 -18.82 -3.95
CA ILE A 218 23.56 -19.47 -5.26
C ILE A 218 24.09 -18.43 -6.23
N ASP A 219 25.36 -18.54 -6.61
CA ASP A 219 25.93 -17.73 -7.67
C ASP A 219 25.33 -18.17 -9.01
N ILE A 220 24.71 -17.22 -9.72
CA ILE A 220 24.04 -17.49 -11.00
C ILE A 220 24.86 -17.05 -12.21
N ALA A 221 26.05 -16.48 -12.03
CA ALA A 221 26.85 -15.91 -13.11
C ALA A 221 27.12 -16.92 -14.23
N ASP A 222 27.47 -18.16 -13.89
CA ASP A 222 27.75 -19.18 -14.92
C ASP A 222 26.49 -19.57 -15.70
N SER A 223 25.35 -19.70 -15.04
CA SER A 223 24.07 -19.98 -15.70
C SER A 223 23.67 -18.85 -16.66
N VAL A 224 23.90 -17.60 -16.27
CA VAL A 224 23.65 -16.42 -17.10
C VAL A 224 24.60 -16.41 -18.30
N ARG A 225 25.91 -16.68 -18.11
CA ARG A 225 26.89 -16.76 -19.21
C ARG A 225 26.55 -17.84 -20.23
N VAL A 226 26.02 -18.98 -19.80
CA VAL A 226 25.54 -20.00 -20.73
C VAL A 226 24.46 -19.44 -21.63
N GLN A 227 23.47 -18.77 -21.06
CA GLN A 227 22.38 -18.16 -21.83
C GLN A 227 22.88 -17.05 -22.74
N PHE A 228 23.80 -16.17 -22.28
CA PHE A 228 24.41 -15.13 -23.13
C PHE A 228 25.11 -15.75 -24.35
N ARG A 229 25.91 -16.80 -24.14
CA ARG A 229 26.57 -17.51 -25.24
C ARG A 229 25.57 -18.11 -26.22
N ASP A 230 24.48 -18.71 -25.73
CA ASP A 230 23.50 -19.39 -26.57
C ASP A 230 22.66 -18.44 -27.44
N ILE A 231 22.55 -17.16 -27.01
CA ILE A 231 21.84 -16.08 -27.76
C ILE A 231 22.80 -15.05 -28.38
N GLU A 232 24.13 -15.29 -28.33
CA GLU A 232 25.17 -14.39 -28.85
C GLU A 232 25.16 -12.98 -28.22
N GLN A 233 24.77 -12.87 -26.93
CA GLN A 233 24.79 -11.62 -26.16
C GLN A 233 26.20 -11.36 -25.63
N ASP A 234 26.73 -10.14 -25.89
CA ASP A 234 27.96 -9.68 -25.27
C ASP A 234 27.75 -9.30 -23.79
N GLU A 235 28.49 -9.91 -22.87
CA GLU A 235 28.44 -9.66 -21.43
C GLU A 235 28.75 -8.20 -21.07
N ASN A 236 29.43 -7.44 -21.93
CA ASN A 236 29.77 -6.04 -21.72
C ASN A 236 28.64 -5.08 -22.15
N VAL A 237 27.62 -5.56 -22.85
CA VAL A 237 26.47 -4.76 -23.27
C VAL A 237 25.37 -4.87 -22.24
N HIS A 238 25.27 -3.86 -21.37
CA HIS A 238 24.29 -3.80 -20.27
C HIS A 238 22.96 -3.22 -20.75
N ASP A 239 22.26 -3.96 -21.59
CA ASP A 239 20.96 -3.64 -22.15
C ASP A 239 19.82 -4.39 -21.42
N VAL A 240 18.62 -4.28 -21.98
CA VAL A 240 17.44 -4.99 -21.46
C VAL A 240 17.60 -6.51 -21.47
N THR A 241 18.37 -7.07 -22.41
CA THR A 241 18.68 -8.51 -22.50
C THR A 241 19.52 -8.94 -21.31
N TYR A 242 20.58 -8.16 -21.04
CA TYR A 242 21.48 -8.38 -19.90
C TYR A 242 20.73 -8.45 -18.57
N GLU A 243 19.82 -7.49 -18.31
CA GLU A 243 19.02 -7.47 -17.08
C GLU A 243 17.98 -8.60 -17.02
N ASN A 244 17.27 -8.82 -18.13
CA ASN A 244 16.18 -9.78 -18.17
C ASN A 244 16.64 -11.23 -18.04
N VAL A 245 17.79 -11.60 -18.58
CA VAL A 245 18.37 -12.94 -18.43
C VAL A 245 18.65 -13.23 -16.96
N GLN A 246 19.24 -12.28 -16.24
CA GLN A 246 19.52 -12.43 -14.82
C GLN A 246 18.23 -12.58 -13.99
N ALA A 247 17.21 -11.74 -14.26
CA ALA A 247 15.92 -11.79 -13.55
C ALA A 247 15.21 -13.13 -13.79
N ARG A 248 15.18 -13.63 -15.02
CA ARG A 248 14.56 -14.92 -15.36
C ARG A 248 15.30 -16.10 -14.73
N THR A 249 16.63 -16.07 -14.74
CA THR A 249 17.46 -17.11 -14.11
C THR A 249 17.17 -17.21 -12.60
N ARG A 250 17.04 -16.08 -11.92
CA ARG A 250 16.65 -16.06 -10.49
C ARG A 250 15.27 -16.71 -10.27
N THR A 251 14.30 -16.33 -11.09
CA THR A 251 12.94 -16.85 -10.99
C THR A 251 12.89 -18.36 -11.27
N GLU A 252 13.59 -18.82 -12.28
CA GLU A 252 13.70 -20.25 -12.61
C GLU A 252 14.23 -21.08 -11.42
N ILE A 253 15.31 -20.61 -10.80
CA ILE A 253 15.90 -21.28 -9.62
C ILE A 253 14.91 -21.31 -8.45
N LEU A 254 14.21 -20.21 -8.18
CA LEU A 254 13.20 -20.16 -7.11
C LEU A 254 12.07 -21.14 -7.36
N MET A 255 11.54 -21.22 -8.58
CA MET A 255 10.46 -22.14 -8.96
C MET A 255 10.90 -23.61 -8.87
N ASN A 256 12.09 -23.92 -9.41
CA ASN A 256 12.65 -25.27 -9.36
C ASN A 256 12.94 -25.69 -7.91
N LYS A 257 13.45 -24.79 -7.07
CA LYS A 257 13.68 -25.06 -5.65
C LYS A 257 12.38 -25.30 -4.89
N ALA A 258 11.35 -24.52 -5.19
CA ALA A 258 10.03 -24.74 -4.59
C ALA A 258 9.46 -26.10 -4.95
N ASN A 259 9.57 -26.53 -6.21
CA ASN A 259 9.17 -27.87 -6.63
C ASN A 259 9.96 -28.96 -5.89
N GLN A 260 11.28 -28.80 -5.75
CA GLN A 260 12.15 -29.75 -5.07
C GLN A 260 11.75 -29.98 -3.60
N VAL A 261 11.37 -28.92 -2.91
CA VAL A 261 11.06 -28.96 -1.46
C VAL A 261 9.57 -29.09 -1.15
N GLY A 262 8.71 -29.07 -2.17
CA GLY A 262 7.26 -29.03 -2.00
C GLY A 262 6.78 -27.73 -1.36
N GLY A 263 7.40 -26.61 -1.74
CA GLY A 263 7.17 -25.29 -1.17
C GLY A 263 6.41 -24.33 -2.08
N LEU A 264 6.14 -23.13 -1.58
CA LEU A 264 5.46 -22.04 -2.27
C LEU A 264 6.47 -20.91 -2.55
N VAL A 265 6.59 -20.44 -3.80
CA VAL A 265 7.41 -19.27 -4.12
C VAL A 265 6.70 -18.01 -3.67
N ILE A 266 7.36 -17.23 -2.81
CA ILE A 266 6.86 -15.94 -2.33
C ILE A 266 7.41 -14.82 -3.21
N GLY A 267 6.49 -14.05 -3.80
CA GLY A 267 6.81 -12.85 -4.57
C GLY A 267 7.08 -11.64 -3.68
N THR A 268 8.05 -10.86 -4.09
CA THR A 268 8.50 -9.67 -3.37
C THR A 268 8.05 -8.36 -4.02
N GLY A 269 7.58 -8.40 -5.28
CA GLY A 269 7.16 -7.22 -6.05
C GLY A 269 6.02 -6.44 -5.37
N ASP A 270 6.12 -5.12 -5.43
CA ASP A 270 5.18 -4.18 -4.81
C ASP A 270 4.08 -3.68 -5.77
N LEU A 271 3.15 -2.87 -5.26
CA LEU A 271 2.07 -2.29 -6.06
C LEU A 271 2.58 -1.35 -7.15
N SER A 272 3.65 -0.59 -6.88
CA SER A 272 4.19 0.38 -7.83
C SER A 272 4.81 -0.30 -9.05
N GLU A 273 5.52 -1.42 -8.83
CA GLU A 273 6.06 -2.26 -9.91
C GLU A 273 4.93 -2.81 -10.81
N VAL A 274 3.86 -3.32 -10.19
CA VAL A 274 2.69 -3.82 -10.94
C VAL A 274 1.98 -2.70 -11.70
N ALA A 275 1.79 -1.54 -11.07
CA ALA A 275 1.09 -0.40 -11.67
C ALA A 275 1.84 0.21 -12.85
N LEU A 276 3.18 0.24 -12.77
CA LEU A 276 4.05 0.81 -13.80
C LEU A 276 4.52 -0.22 -14.84
N GLY A 277 4.30 -1.52 -14.58
CA GLY A 277 4.89 -2.59 -15.40
C GLY A 277 6.41 -2.66 -15.26
N TRP A 278 6.95 -2.21 -14.13
CA TRP A 278 8.39 -2.15 -13.87
C TRP A 278 8.91 -3.49 -13.36
N SER A 279 8.95 -4.46 -14.24
CA SER A 279 9.42 -5.81 -13.94
C SER A 279 9.77 -6.57 -15.23
N THR A 280 10.59 -7.58 -15.12
CA THR A 280 10.92 -8.46 -16.24
C THR A 280 9.79 -9.46 -16.47
N TYR A 281 9.24 -9.47 -17.69
CA TYR A 281 8.23 -10.48 -18.06
C TYR A 281 8.82 -11.90 -17.94
N ASN A 282 8.09 -12.81 -17.32
CA ASN A 282 8.54 -14.16 -16.93
C ASN A 282 9.78 -14.16 -16.02
N GLY A 283 9.98 -13.09 -15.27
CA GLY A 283 11.08 -12.92 -14.33
C GLY A 283 10.59 -12.60 -12.93
N ASP A 284 11.06 -11.51 -12.38
CA ASP A 284 10.88 -11.09 -10.99
C ASP A 284 9.42 -10.87 -10.55
N HIS A 285 8.49 -10.59 -11.48
CA HIS A 285 7.05 -10.51 -11.16
C HIS A 285 6.39 -11.89 -10.98
N MET A 286 7.05 -12.97 -11.38
CA MET A 286 6.51 -14.32 -11.29
C MET A 286 6.66 -14.88 -9.89
N SER A 287 5.55 -15.29 -9.30
CA SER A 287 5.53 -15.97 -8.00
C SER A 287 4.26 -16.82 -7.87
N MET A 288 4.23 -17.67 -6.86
CA MET A 288 3.03 -18.44 -6.53
C MET A 288 2.12 -17.67 -5.56
N TYR A 289 2.69 -16.78 -4.75
CA TYR A 289 1.96 -15.87 -3.88
C TYR A 289 2.78 -14.61 -3.58
N ALA A 290 2.30 -13.44 -4.01
CA ALA A 290 2.98 -12.15 -3.82
C ALA A 290 2.43 -11.44 -2.58
N VAL A 291 3.26 -11.27 -1.55
CA VAL A 291 2.85 -10.69 -0.27
C VAL A 291 2.82 -9.16 -0.27
N ASN A 292 3.58 -8.51 -1.18
CA ASN A 292 3.68 -7.05 -1.25
C ASN A 292 2.84 -6.43 -2.38
N VAL A 293 2.17 -7.23 -3.21
CA VAL A 293 1.53 -6.79 -4.46
C VAL A 293 0.53 -5.64 -4.31
N SER A 294 -0.06 -5.46 -3.14
CA SER A 294 -0.99 -4.38 -2.84
C SER A 294 -0.39 -3.24 -2.00
N VAL A 295 0.91 -3.28 -1.75
CA VAL A 295 1.63 -2.28 -0.93
C VAL A 295 2.41 -1.35 -1.85
N PRO A 296 2.13 -0.04 -1.87
CA PRO A 296 2.90 0.90 -2.68
C PRO A 296 4.32 1.08 -2.14
N LYS A 297 5.28 1.30 -3.01
CA LYS A 297 6.72 1.46 -2.69
C LYS A 297 6.97 2.42 -1.53
N THR A 298 6.28 3.56 -1.53
CA THR A 298 6.40 4.56 -0.46
C THR A 298 6.02 4.02 0.92
N LEU A 299 5.08 3.07 1.00
CA LEU A 299 4.65 2.46 2.27
C LEU A 299 5.58 1.33 2.71
N VAL A 300 6.24 0.62 1.79
CA VAL A 300 7.18 -0.49 2.11
C VAL A 300 8.23 -0.03 3.11
N ARG A 301 8.84 1.14 2.88
CA ARG A 301 9.83 1.74 3.78
C ARG A 301 9.31 1.88 5.22
N TYR A 302 8.12 2.43 5.38
CA TYR A 302 7.51 2.62 6.70
C TYR A 302 7.10 1.31 7.37
N LEU A 303 6.76 0.29 6.58
CA LEU A 303 6.48 -1.04 7.11
C LEU A 303 7.76 -1.71 7.64
N VAL A 304 8.87 -1.61 6.91
CA VAL A 304 10.18 -2.11 7.38
C VAL A 304 10.62 -1.37 8.65
N ASP A 305 10.46 -0.05 8.72
CA ASP A 305 10.77 0.75 9.91
C ASP A 305 9.86 0.36 11.10
N TYR A 306 8.56 0.19 10.85
CA TYR A 306 7.63 -0.31 11.86
C TYR A 306 8.07 -1.67 12.41
N VAL A 307 8.42 -2.62 11.54
CA VAL A 307 8.88 -3.94 12.00
C VAL A 307 10.22 -3.84 12.71
N ALA A 308 11.14 -2.96 12.29
CA ALA A 308 12.39 -2.70 13.00
C ALA A 308 12.13 -2.27 14.46
N SER A 309 11.10 -1.44 14.68
CA SER A 309 10.72 -1.00 16.03
C SER A 309 10.26 -2.14 16.94
N LEU A 310 9.72 -3.24 16.38
CA LEU A 310 9.32 -4.43 17.14
C LEU A 310 10.53 -5.24 17.67
N TYR A 311 11.71 -5.05 17.07
CA TYR A 311 12.97 -5.70 17.43
C TYR A 311 13.94 -4.74 18.14
N HIS A 312 13.40 -3.74 18.86
CA HIS A 312 14.20 -2.71 19.53
C HIS A 312 15.30 -3.32 20.42
N GLY A 313 16.53 -2.84 20.23
CA GLY A 313 17.72 -3.30 20.96
C GLY A 313 18.30 -4.63 20.48
N GLN A 314 17.74 -5.26 19.46
CA GLN A 314 18.25 -6.50 18.86
C GLN A 314 19.06 -6.21 17.58
N LYS A 315 19.94 -7.13 17.17
CA LYS A 315 20.77 -7.02 15.98
C LYS A 315 19.94 -6.87 14.68
N ILE A 316 18.75 -7.50 14.64
CA ILE A 316 17.79 -7.34 13.54
C ILE A 316 17.45 -5.86 13.32
N GLU A 317 17.19 -5.07 14.36
CA GLU A 317 16.91 -3.64 14.23
C GLU A 317 18.02 -2.90 13.49
N THR A 318 19.27 -3.19 13.82
CA THR A 318 20.43 -2.55 13.20
C THR A 318 20.51 -2.89 11.70
N ILE A 319 20.27 -4.15 11.34
CA ILE A 319 20.29 -4.59 9.93
C ILE A 319 19.15 -3.93 9.17
N LEU A 320 17.91 -3.91 9.70
CA LEU A 320 16.77 -3.28 9.04
C LEU A 320 16.98 -1.77 8.86
N LYS A 321 17.59 -1.10 9.84
CA LYS A 321 17.96 0.32 9.68
C LYS A 321 19.06 0.54 8.63
N ASP A 322 19.98 -0.40 8.45
CA ASP A 322 20.96 -0.31 7.35
C ASP A 322 20.33 -0.54 5.98
N VAL A 323 19.38 -1.46 5.86
CA VAL A 323 18.57 -1.65 4.64
C VAL A 323 17.82 -0.36 4.30
N LEU A 324 17.18 0.30 5.29
CA LEU A 324 16.48 1.58 5.09
C LEU A 324 17.38 2.69 4.55
N ARG A 325 18.65 2.74 5.00
CA ARG A 325 19.66 3.74 4.55
C ARG A 325 20.30 3.38 3.21
N SER A 326 20.26 2.15 2.78
CA SER A 326 20.87 1.74 1.51
C SER A 326 20.06 2.17 0.30
N GLU A 327 18.81 2.60 0.52
CA GLU A 327 17.88 3.07 -0.51
C GLU A 327 17.64 4.60 -0.45
N GLU A 328 18.41 5.32 0.35
CA GLU A 328 18.52 6.80 0.35
C GLU A 328 19.55 7.27 -0.67
#